data_ddf1ece49d8b69d26f01db4d5c690531
#
_entry.id   ddf1ece49d8b69d26f01db4d5c690531
#
_cell.length_a   1.000
_cell.length_b   1.000
_cell.length_c   1.000
_cell.angle_alpha   90.00
_cell.angle_beta   90.00
_cell.angle_gamma   90.00
#
_symmetry.space_group_name_H-M   'P 1'
#
loop_
_entity.id
_entity.type
_entity.pdbx_description
1 polymer ?
#
loop_
_entity_poly.entity_id
_entity_poly.type
_entity_poly.pdbx_seq_one_letter_code
_entity_poly.pdbx_strand_id
1 'polypeptide(L)'
;TLVLENDKDLAYHQLLSKRYKTPDFLVIAFSPYDKLLSTESRLTIKKISDDLLSLEKVKSINSILNVPLLESSKKSLADILEGVPLLEDNLVDFLDAKEEFLNSPLYRNNLVSSDFKTTAILVNLNENLKLSETREKLKLLKKKILSNSITSQELEVYNSLVADLRNI
;
A
#
# COMPACT_ATOMS: atom_id res chain seq x y z
N THR A 1 -7.43 -19.77 5.46
CA THR A 1 -6.49 -18.99 4.64
C THR A 1 -6.99 -19.00 3.21
N LEU A 2 -7.22 -17.83 2.61
CA LEU A 2 -7.76 -17.68 1.24
C LEU A 2 -6.71 -17.91 0.15
N VAL A 3 -5.50 -18.33 0.51
CA VAL A 3 -4.39 -18.52 -0.42
C VAL A 3 -3.93 -19.96 -0.39
N LEU A 4 -3.93 -20.62 -1.55
CA LEU A 4 -3.45 -21.98 -1.72
C LEU A 4 -1.92 -22.03 -1.53
N GLU A 5 -1.43 -22.92 -0.66
CA GLU A 5 0.01 -23.02 -0.31
C GLU A 5 0.92 -23.36 -1.52
N ASN A 6 0.37 -23.87 -2.62
CA ASN A 6 1.09 -24.28 -3.84
C ASN A 6 0.84 -23.35 -5.04
N ASP A 7 0.37 -22.12 -4.81
CA ASP A 7 0.15 -21.16 -5.88
C ASP A 7 1.49 -20.62 -6.40
N LYS A 8 1.76 -20.82 -7.69
CA LYS A 8 2.99 -20.36 -8.36
C LYS A 8 3.09 -18.83 -8.36
N ASP A 9 1.96 -18.14 -8.49
CA ASP A 9 1.90 -16.67 -8.51
C ASP A 9 2.21 -16.12 -7.12
N LEU A 10 1.75 -16.80 -6.05
CA LEU A 10 2.14 -16.47 -4.68
C LEU A 10 3.64 -16.66 -4.45
N ALA A 11 4.22 -17.76 -4.94
CA ALA A 11 5.65 -18.03 -4.82
C ALA A 11 6.48 -16.97 -5.56
N TYR A 12 6.04 -16.58 -6.76
CA TYR A 12 6.66 -15.52 -7.54
C TYR A 12 6.53 -14.15 -6.85
N HIS A 13 5.35 -13.80 -6.34
CA HIS A 13 5.14 -12.58 -5.57
C HIS A 13 6.04 -12.52 -4.33
N GLN A 14 6.17 -13.63 -3.59
CA GLN A 14 7.06 -13.70 -2.43
C GLN A 14 8.54 -13.50 -2.82
N LEU A 15 8.96 -14.01 -3.98
CA LEU A 15 10.31 -13.83 -4.50
C LEU A 15 10.57 -12.38 -4.87
N LEU A 16 9.62 -11.72 -5.54
CA LEU A 16 9.68 -10.31 -5.89
C LEU A 16 9.71 -9.42 -4.64
N SER A 17 8.81 -9.67 -3.68
CA SER A 17 8.76 -8.91 -2.41
C SER A 17 10.07 -9.00 -1.63
N LYS A 18 10.72 -10.17 -1.62
CA LYS A 18 12.04 -10.34 -1.01
C LYS A 18 13.15 -9.58 -1.75
N ARG A 19 13.11 -9.61 -3.09
CA ARG A 19 14.12 -8.96 -3.93
C ARG A 19 14.03 -7.44 -3.86
N TYR A 20 12.83 -6.90 -3.87
CA TYR A 20 12.57 -5.46 -3.92
C TYR A 20 12.24 -4.85 -2.57
N LYS A 21 12.22 -5.67 -1.49
CA LYS A 21 11.87 -5.21 -0.13
C LYS A 21 10.62 -4.34 -0.12
N THR A 22 9.57 -4.81 -0.82
CA THR A 22 8.31 -4.07 -0.88
C THR A 22 7.68 -4.05 0.52
N PRO A 23 7.50 -2.90 1.16
CA PRO A 23 6.87 -2.81 2.47
C PRO A 23 5.42 -3.29 2.39
N ASP A 24 4.89 -3.74 3.51
CA ASP A 24 3.47 -4.07 3.63
C ASP A 24 2.64 -2.80 3.43
N PHE A 25 1.54 -2.92 2.71
CA PHE A 25 0.59 -1.82 2.49
C PHE A 25 -0.85 -2.32 2.58
N LEU A 26 -1.76 -1.40 2.86
CA LEU A 26 -3.20 -1.62 2.81
C LEU A 26 -3.81 -0.74 1.72
N VAL A 27 -4.88 -1.22 1.12
CA VAL A 27 -5.67 -0.47 0.14
C VAL A 27 -7.07 -0.26 0.68
N ILE A 28 -7.47 1.00 0.78
CA ILE A 28 -8.83 1.39 1.14
C ILE A 28 -9.51 1.88 -0.13
N ALA A 29 -10.60 1.23 -0.53
CA ALA A 29 -11.43 1.70 -1.64
C ALA A 29 -12.46 2.70 -1.12
N PHE A 30 -12.48 3.89 -1.69
CA PHE A 30 -13.42 4.94 -1.35
C PHE A 30 -14.33 5.25 -2.55
N SER A 31 -15.64 5.13 -2.37
CA SER A 31 -16.67 5.40 -3.38
C SER A 31 -17.68 6.38 -2.79
N PRO A 32 -17.58 7.68 -3.10
CA PRO A 32 -18.51 8.68 -2.61
C PRO A 32 -19.89 8.55 -3.29
N TYR A 33 -20.92 9.08 -2.66
CA TYR A 33 -22.25 9.22 -3.27
C TYR A 33 -22.30 10.29 -4.37
N ASP A 34 -21.44 11.33 -4.24
CA ASP A 34 -21.29 12.41 -5.21
C ASP A 34 -20.04 12.18 -6.10
N LYS A 35 -19.66 13.20 -6.86
CA LYS A 35 -18.47 13.17 -7.73
C LYS A 35 -17.21 12.99 -6.91
N LEU A 36 -16.30 12.16 -7.41
CA LEU A 36 -15.04 11.83 -6.74
C LEU A 36 -14.17 13.07 -6.41
N LEU A 37 -14.18 14.09 -7.27
CA LEU A 37 -13.46 15.35 -7.06
C LEU A 37 -14.30 16.45 -6.42
N SER A 38 -15.51 16.17 -5.91
CA SER A 38 -16.28 17.16 -5.16
C SER A 38 -15.51 17.61 -3.91
N THR A 39 -15.82 18.82 -3.43
CA THR A 39 -15.19 19.35 -2.22
C THR A 39 -15.39 18.41 -1.02
N GLU A 40 -16.59 17.86 -0.87
CA GLU A 40 -16.92 16.92 0.21
C GLU A 40 -16.09 15.63 0.12
N SER A 41 -15.98 15.04 -1.07
CA SER A 41 -15.17 13.83 -1.30
C SER A 41 -13.71 14.08 -0.99
N ARG A 42 -13.15 15.19 -1.46
CA ARG A 42 -11.75 15.56 -1.20
C ARG A 42 -11.48 15.80 0.29
N LEU A 43 -12.38 16.50 0.99
CA LEU A 43 -12.26 16.71 2.44
C LEU A 43 -12.36 15.39 3.21
N THR A 44 -13.22 14.48 2.78
CA THR A 44 -13.34 13.14 3.38
C THR A 44 -12.06 12.33 3.19
N ILE A 45 -11.51 12.30 1.96
CA ILE A 45 -10.24 11.60 1.68
C ILE A 45 -9.11 12.22 2.52
N LYS A 46 -9.04 13.56 2.60
CA LYS A 46 -8.03 14.24 3.42
C LYS A 46 -8.16 13.84 4.89
N LYS A 47 -9.35 13.91 5.46
CA LYS A 47 -9.59 13.52 6.85
C LYS A 47 -9.20 12.07 7.11
N ILE A 48 -9.61 11.13 6.26
CA ILE A 48 -9.21 9.72 6.37
C ILE A 48 -7.68 9.58 6.34
N SER A 49 -7.03 10.31 5.43
CA SER A 49 -5.57 10.29 5.30
C SER A 49 -4.87 10.84 6.54
N ASP A 50 -5.33 11.96 7.07
CA ASP A 50 -4.77 12.59 8.26
C ASP A 50 -4.98 11.69 9.51
N ASP A 51 -6.18 11.13 9.69
CA ASP A 51 -6.48 10.20 10.79
C ASP A 51 -5.58 8.96 10.74
N LEU A 52 -5.37 8.39 9.54
CA LEU A 52 -4.50 7.23 9.36
C LEU A 52 -3.02 7.57 9.54
N LEU A 53 -2.55 8.73 9.09
CA LEU A 53 -1.16 9.19 9.29
C LEU A 53 -0.83 9.42 10.76
N SER A 54 -1.83 9.67 11.61
CA SER A 54 -1.63 9.77 13.06
C SER A 54 -1.28 8.44 13.73
N LEU A 55 -1.47 7.31 13.05
CA LEU A 55 -1.16 5.98 13.57
C LEU A 55 0.34 5.68 13.46
N GLU A 56 0.97 5.26 14.54
CA GLU A 56 2.41 4.98 14.62
C GLU A 56 2.90 3.96 13.57
N LYS A 57 2.04 3.02 13.19
CA LYS A 57 2.36 1.97 12.20
C LYS A 57 2.26 2.43 10.75
N VAL A 58 1.74 3.61 10.49
CA VAL A 58 1.59 4.17 9.13
C VAL A 58 2.81 5.01 8.78
N LYS A 59 3.42 4.72 7.65
CA LYS A 59 4.59 5.43 7.13
C LYS A 59 4.19 6.60 6.24
N SER A 60 3.28 6.36 5.31
CA SER A 60 2.81 7.34 4.33
C SER A 60 1.50 6.89 3.71
N ILE A 61 0.79 7.85 3.13
CA ILE A 61 -0.46 7.60 2.40
C ILE A 61 -0.34 8.18 1.02
N ASN A 62 -0.80 7.42 0.01
CA ASN A 62 -0.94 7.89 -1.36
C ASN A 62 -2.42 7.83 -1.75
N SER A 63 -2.93 8.93 -2.22
CA SER A 63 -4.32 9.11 -2.67
C SER A 63 -4.38 10.03 -3.89
N ILE A 64 -5.55 10.22 -4.48
CA ILE A 64 -5.73 11.19 -5.58
C ILE A 64 -5.35 12.63 -5.20
N LEU A 65 -5.23 12.95 -3.89
CA LEU A 65 -4.90 14.30 -3.44
C LEU A 65 -3.40 14.61 -3.55
N ASN A 66 -2.55 13.60 -3.35
CA ASN A 66 -1.10 13.77 -3.18
C ASN A 66 -0.24 12.94 -4.15
N VAL A 67 -0.83 12.41 -5.21
CA VAL A 67 -0.04 11.81 -6.31
C VAL A 67 0.32 12.87 -7.34
N PRO A 68 1.49 12.75 -8.00
CA PRO A 68 1.94 13.69 -9.02
C PRO A 68 0.97 13.83 -10.20
N LEU A 69 0.67 15.06 -10.58
CA LEU A 69 -0.13 15.37 -11.78
C LEU A 69 0.75 16.15 -12.77
N LEU A 70 1.47 15.42 -13.62
CA LEU A 70 2.50 15.99 -14.49
C LEU A 70 1.93 16.58 -15.78
N GLU A 71 0.89 15.94 -16.35
CA GLU A 71 0.30 16.34 -17.63
C GLU A 71 -0.68 17.51 -17.46
N SER A 72 -1.52 17.45 -16.43
CA SER A 72 -2.57 18.45 -16.17
C SER A 72 -2.06 19.76 -15.60
N SER A 73 -0.87 19.79 -15.02
CA SER A 73 -0.29 21.00 -14.42
C SER A 73 0.15 22.04 -15.43
N LYS A 74 0.38 21.66 -16.69
CA LYS A 74 0.92 22.55 -17.78
C LYS A 74 2.22 23.27 -17.38
N LYS A 75 2.90 22.82 -16.33
CA LYS A 75 4.18 23.37 -15.85
C LYS A 75 5.32 22.93 -16.76
N SER A 76 6.35 23.79 -16.85
CA SER A 76 7.60 23.41 -17.50
C SER A 76 8.36 22.38 -16.66
N LEU A 77 9.28 21.62 -17.29
CA LEU A 77 10.15 20.69 -16.55
C LEU A 77 10.97 21.37 -15.46
N ALA A 78 11.35 22.64 -15.67
CA ALA A 78 12.07 23.43 -14.65
C ALA A 78 11.20 23.69 -13.42
N ASP A 79 9.93 24.07 -13.64
CA ASP A 79 8.98 24.34 -12.54
C ASP A 79 8.61 23.07 -11.76
N ILE A 80 8.62 21.90 -12.44
CA ILE A 80 8.38 20.58 -11.78
C ILE A 80 9.52 20.22 -10.84
N LEU A 81 10.75 20.65 -11.12
CA LEU A 81 11.89 20.44 -10.22
C LEU A 81 11.78 21.24 -8.92
N GLU A 82 11.05 22.35 -8.91
CA GLU A 82 10.78 23.16 -7.71
C GLU A 82 9.62 22.60 -6.87
N GLY A 83 8.75 21.82 -7.46
CA GLY A 83 7.63 21.17 -6.77
C GLY A 83 6.68 20.49 -7.73
N VAL A 84 6.43 19.21 -7.46
CA VAL A 84 5.48 18.44 -8.26
C VAL A 84 4.06 18.89 -7.97
N PRO A 85 3.25 19.23 -8.99
CA PRO A 85 1.88 19.67 -8.77
C PRO A 85 1.00 18.53 -8.26
N LEU A 86 0.25 18.81 -7.22
CA LEU A 86 -0.68 17.91 -6.57
C LEU A 86 -2.10 18.46 -6.67
N LEU A 87 -3.09 17.60 -6.64
CA LEU A 87 -4.50 18.04 -6.61
C LEU A 87 -4.81 18.87 -5.35
N GLU A 88 -4.14 18.54 -4.25
CA GLU A 88 -4.30 19.23 -2.95
C GLU A 88 -3.87 20.71 -3.01
N ASP A 89 -2.90 21.04 -3.85
CA ASP A 89 -2.36 22.41 -3.95
C ASP A 89 -3.28 23.38 -4.70
N ASN A 90 -4.39 22.92 -5.26
CA ASN A 90 -5.31 23.67 -6.11
C ASN A 90 -4.63 24.37 -7.33
N LEU A 91 -3.49 23.84 -7.76
CA LEU A 91 -2.72 24.35 -8.92
C LEU A 91 -3.14 23.68 -10.24
N VAL A 92 -4.03 22.70 -10.16
CA VAL A 92 -4.46 21.89 -11.29
C VAL A 92 -5.97 22.03 -11.47
N ASP A 93 -6.42 22.20 -12.71
CA ASP A 93 -7.84 22.16 -13.03
C ASP A 93 -8.39 20.75 -12.81
N PHE A 94 -9.60 20.63 -12.24
CA PHE A 94 -10.18 19.33 -11.92
C PHE A 94 -10.60 18.51 -13.14
N LEU A 95 -10.89 19.17 -14.28
CA LEU A 95 -11.19 18.47 -15.52
C LEU A 95 -9.92 17.89 -16.11
N ASP A 96 -8.85 18.69 -16.16
CA ASP A 96 -7.53 18.25 -16.65
C ASP A 96 -6.99 17.12 -15.73
N ALA A 97 -7.11 17.26 -14.40
CA ALA A 97 -6.73 16.21 -13.45
C ALA A 97 -7.51 14.91 -13.66
N LYS A 98 -8.83 15.00 -13.86
CA LYS A 98 -9.66 13.82 -14.13
C LYS A 98 -9.23 13.13 -15.42
N GLU A 99 -8.90 13.89 -16.46
CA GLU A 99 -8.45 13.35 -17.73
C GLU A 99 -7.10 12.63 -17.54
N GLU A 100 -6.15 13.21 -16.82
CA GLU A 100 -4.88 12.55 -16.51
C GLU A 100 -5.09 11.26 -15.70
N PHE A 101 -5.94 11.28 -14.67
CA PHE A 101 -6.25 10.08 -13.90
C PHE A 101 -6.83 8.94 -14.75
N LEU A 102 -7.65 9.25 -15.75
CA LEU A 102 -8.30 8.26 -16.62
C LEU A 102 -7.41 7.78 -17.76
N ASN A 103 -6.47 8.59 -18.23
CA ASN A 103 -5.61 8.27 -19.36
C ASN A 103 -4.26 7.69 -18.94
N SER A 104 -3.75 8.07 -17.77
CA SER A 104 -2.46 7.58 -17.28
C SER A 104 -2.52 6.09 -16.88
N PRO A 105 -1.64 5.25 -17.42
CA PRO A 105 -1.55 3.85 -17.03
C PRO A 105 -1.08 3.67 -15.58
N LEU A 106 -0.52 4.70 -14.96
CA LEU A 106 -0.13 4.68 -13.56
C LEU A 106 -1.35 4.77 -12.63
N TYR A 107 -2.39 5.49 -13.04
CA TYR A 107 -3.55 5.80 -12.19
C TYR A 107 -4.79 5.02 -12.56
N ARG A 108 -5.07 4.85 -13.84
CA ARG A 108 -6.24 4.12 -14.32
C ARG A 108 -6.22 2.66 -13.85
N ASN A 109 -7.29 2.22 -13.22
CA ASN A 109 -7.46 0.88 -12.63
C ASN A 109 -6.46 0.53 -11.49
N ASN A 110 -5.56 1.43 -11.14
CA ASN A 110 -4.66 1.28 -10.00
C ASN A 110 -5.06 2.20 -8.85
N LEU A 111 -5.28 3.48 -9.14
CA LEU A 111 -5.65 4.50 -8.17
C LEU A 111 -7.12 4.92 -8.32
N VAL A 112 -7.63 4.96 -9.55
CA VAL A 112 -9.02 5.30 -9.85
C VAL A 112 -9.66 4.21 -10.70
N SER A 113 -10.97 3.97 -10.52
CA SER A 113 -11.75 3.08 -11.38
C SER A 113 -11.94 3.68 -12.78
N SER A 114 -12.16 2.84 -13.78
CA SER A 114 -12.36 3.26 -15.17
C SER A 114 -13.58 4.18 -15.37
N ASP A 115 -14.58 4.10 -14.50
CA ASP A 115 -15.76 4.96 -14.50
C ASP A 115 -15.60 6.20 -13.62
N PHE A 116 -14.44 6.37 -12.98
CA PHE A 116 -14.09 7.46 -12.09
C PHE A 116 -15.04 7.64 -10.89
N LYS A 117 -15.63 6.55 -10.39
CA LYS A 117 -16.51 6.57 -9.21
C LYS A 117 -15.84 6.13 -7.93
N THR A 118 -14.73 5.40 -8.03
CA THR A 118 -14.00 4.85 -6.89
C THR A 118 -12.54 5.24 -6.97
N THR A 119 -11.94 5.55 -5.83
CA THR A 119 -10.49 5.74 -5.71
C THR A 119 -9.93 4.82 -4.63
N ALA A 120 -8.66 4.48 -4.79
CA ALA A 120 -7.88 3.80 -3.78
C ALA A 120 -7.12 4.82 -2.90
N ILE A 121 -7.04 4.53 -1.60
CA ILE A 121 -6.12 5.18 -0.67
C ILE A 121 -5.12 4.10 -0.27
N LEU A 122 -3.86 4.27 -0.68
CA LEU A 122 -2.78 3.34 -0.33
C LEU A 122 -2.15 3.78 0.99
N VAL A 123 -2.20 2.90 1.97
CA VAL A 123 -1.63 3.11 3.29
C VAL A 123 -0.35 2.28 3.39
N ASN A 124 0.80 2.92 3.28
CA ASN A 124 2.09 2.27 3.42
C ASN A 124 2.43 2.14 4.90
N LEU A 125 2.81 0.94 5.32
CA LEU A 125 3.12 0.64 6.72
C LEU A 125 4.61 0.78 7.00
N ASN A 126 4.94 1.11 8.24
CA ASN A 126 6.31 1.03 8.72
C ASN A 126 6.78 -0.43 8.71
N GLU A 127 8.02 -0.65 8.26
CA GLU A 127 8.62 -1.98 8.30
C GLU A 127 8.77 -2.44 9.76
N ASN A 128 8.07 -3.49 10.12
CA ASN A 128 8.25 -4.12 11.43
C ASN A 128 9.36 -5.18 11.32
N LEU A 129 10.61 -4.75 11.51
CA LEU A 129 11.79 -5.62 11.42
C LEU A 129 11.66 -6.83 12.35
N LYS A 130 11.17 -6.63 13.59
CA LYS A 130 10.98 -7.70 14.57
C LYS A 130 9.98 -8.75 14.07
N LEU A 131 8.87 -8.31 13.46
CA LEU A 131 7.87 -9.20 12.87
C LEU A 131 8.43 -9.96 11.67
N SER A 132 9.19 -9.28 10.82
CA SER A 132 9.85 -9.88 9.65
C SER A 132 10.86 -10.95 10.06
N GLU A 133 11.73 -10.67 11.02
CA GLU A 133 12.68 -11.63 11.57
C GLU A 133 11.99 -12.84 12.22
N THR A 134 10.92 -12.59 12.98
CA THR A 134 10.14 -13.66 13.62
C THR A 134 9.51 -14.58 12.58
N ARG A 135 8.91 -14.01 11.52
CA ARG A 135 8.34 -14.80 10.41
C ARG A 135 9.38 -15.61 9.65
N GLU A 136 10.59 -15.07 9.44
CA GLU A 136 11.69 -15.81 8.80
C GLU A 136 12.16 -16.98 9.68
N LYS A 137 12.34 -16.76 10.97
CA LYS A 137 12.70 -17.83 11.94
C LYS A 137 11.63 -18.92 11.95
N LEU A 138 10.35 -18.57 12.02
CA LEU A 138 9.26 -19.54 11.96
C LEU A 138 9.26 -20.35 10.67
N LYS A 139 9.53 -19.70 9.53
CA LYS A 139 9.61 -20.39 8.24
C LYS A 139 10.73 -21.41 8.18
N LEU A 140 11.88 -21.09 8.76
CA LEU A 140 13.02 -22.00 8.85
C LEU A 140 12.69 -23.20 9.77
N LEU A 141 12.11 -22.95 10.94
CA LEU A 141 11.73 -23.98 11.89
C LEU A 141 10.60 -24.88 11.33
N LYS A 142 9.62 -24.30 10.63
CA LYS A 142 8.57 -25.07 9.94
C LYS A 142 9.14 -26.03 8.88
N LYS A 143 10.17 -25.61 8.14
CA LYS A 143 10.88 -26.50 7.21
C LYS A 143 11.54 -27.68 7.92
N LYS A 144 12.18 -27.44 9.09
CA LYS A 144 12.79 -28.49 9.90
C LYS A 144 11.75 -29.46 10.48
N ILE A 145 10.58 -28.98 10.85
CA ILE A 145 9.45 -29.83 11.26
C ILE A 145 9.06 -30.77 10.12
N LEU A 146 8.85 -30.21 8.91
CA LEU A 146 8.43 -30.98 7.75
C LEU A 146 9.46 -32.01 7.29
N SER A 147 10.76 -31.77 7.54
CA SER A 147 11.86 -32.71 7.23
C SER A 147 12.22 -33.65 8.40
N ASN A 148 11.44 -33.66 9.48
CA ASN A 148 11.71 -34.42 10.72
C ASN A 148 13.13 -34.18 11.29
N SER A 149 13.71 -32.99 11.09
CA SER A 149 15.06 -32.62 11.53
C SER A 149 15.09 -31.58 12.65
N ILE A 150 13.95 -31.34 13.27
CA ILE A 150 13.82 -30.35 14.36
C ILE A 150 14.23 -30.96 15.70
N THR A 151 14.98 -30.21 16.50
CA THR A 151 15.31 -30.61 17.89
C THR A 151 14.21 -30.19 18.86
N SER A 152 14.18 -30.80 20.07
CA SER A 152 13.19 -30.44 21.10
C SER A 152 13.26 -28.96 21.49
N GLN A 153 14.47 -28.39 21.63
CA GLN A 153 14.67 -26.96 21.90
C GLN A 153 14.14 -26.07 20.79
N GLU A 154 14.37 -26.42 19.52
CA GLU A 154 13.85 -25.67 18.38
C GLU A 154 12.32 -25.72 18.29
N LEU A 155 11.72 -26.84 18.70
CA LEU A 155 10.25 -26.96 18.76
C LEU A 155 9.65 -26.07 19.83
N GLU A 156 10.28 -25.94 21.00
CA GLU A 156 9.87 -24.99 22.06
C GLU A 156 9.97 -23.53 21.56
N VAL A 157 11.05 -23.17 20.89
CA VAL A 157 11.23 -21.85 20.26
C VAL A 157 10.14 -21.59 19.21
N TYR A 158 9.82 -22.58 18.37
CA TYR A 158 8.75 -22.46 17.39
C TYR A 158 7.40 -22.16 18.07
N ASN A 159 7.05 -22.92 19.12
CA ASN A 159 5.78 -22.72 19.84
C ASN A 159 5.70 -21.35 20.54
N SER A 160 6.80 -20.89 21.12
CA SER A 160 6.90 -19.55 21.73
C SER A 160 6.68 -18.44 20.68
N LEU A 161 7.37 -18.51 19.54
CA LEU A 161 7.24 -17.52 18.46
C LEU A 161 5.82 -17.50 17.83
N VAL A 162 5.16 -18.67 17.75
CA VAL A 162 3.76 -18.76 17.31
C VAL A 162 2.82 -18.09 18.31
N ALA A 163 3.06 -18.27 19.62
CA ALA A 163 2.27 -17.61 20.65
C ALA A 163 2.46 -16.08 20.63
N ASP A 164 3.69 -15.62 20.48
CA ASP A 164 4.00 -14.18 20.38
C ASP A 164 3.30 -13.52 19.20
N LEU A 165 3.23 -14.19 18.04
CA LEU A 165 2.53 -13.68 16.86
C LEU A 165 1.00 -13.58 17.01
N ARG A 166 0.41 -14.32 17.95
CA ARG A 166 -1.03 -14.23 18.24
C ARG A 166 -1.39 -13.04 19.13
N ASN A 167 -0.38 -12.47 19.80
CA ASN A 167 -0.54 -11.37 20.77
C ASN A 167 -0.14 -10.00 20.19
N ILE A 168 0.26 -9.94 18.90
CA ILE A 168 0.59 -8.73 18.14
C ILE A 168 -0.59 -8.33 17.25
#